data_ee08183ee7ad159d80f9b6228b541f98
#
_entry.id   ee08183ee7ad159d80f9b6228b541f98
#
_cell.length_a   1.000
_cell.length_b   1.000
_cell.length_c   1.000
_cell.angle_alpha   90.00
_cell.angle_beta   90.00
_cell.angle_gamma   90.00
#
_symmetry.space_group_name_H-M   'P 1'
#
loop_
_entity.id
_entity.type
_entity.pdbx_description
1 polymer ?
#
loop_
_entity_poly.entity_id
_entity_poly.type
_entity_poly.pdbx_seq_one_letter_code
_entity_poly.pdbx_strand_id
1 'polypeptide(L)'
;MKVLISRGYGAGWSTWNDPRMAFDERLIRAFECGITSEDMKELCVECGYVDIHGEPPYMGGFKQLEVVDIPSGELFQIMEYDGSEYIEYFEDSDWYLAEGEYYPV
;
A
#
# COMPACT_ATOMS: atom_id res chain seq x y z
N MET A 1 -3.65 -12.76 -3.78
CA MET A 1 -3.56 -11.86 -2.61
C MET A 1 -3.94 -10.46 -3.01
N LYS A 2 -4.86 -9.85 -2.28
CA LYS A 2 -5.29 -8.47 -2.55
C LYS A 2 -4.44 -7.48 -1.77
N VAL A 3 -4.07 -6.37 -2.42
CA VAL A 3 -3.27 -5.30 -1.84
C VAL A 3 -3.97 -3.97 -2.14
N LEU A 4 -4.06 -3.09 -1.14
CA LEU A 4 -4.69 -1.79 -1.27
C LEU A 4 -3.62 -0.71 -1.40
N ILE A 5 -3.60 0.00 -2.53
CA ILE A 5 -2.63 1.05 -2.82
C ILE A 5 -3.33 2.31 -3.33
N SER A 6 -2.65 3.45 -3.23
CA SER A 6 -3.12 4.71 -3.80
C SER A 6 -2.30 5.08 -5.03
N ARG A 7 -2.97 5.26 -6.17
CA ARG A 7 -2.32 5.57 -7.46
C ARG A 7 -2.08 7.06 -7.67
N GLY A 8 -2.67 7.92 -6.85
CA GLY A 8 -2.61 9.37 -7.06
C GLY A 8 -1.31 9.99 -6.59
N TYR A 9 -0.84 11.01 -7.30
CA TYR A 9 0.30 11.80 -6.86
C TYR A 9 -0.08 12.69 -5.69
N GLY A 10 0.92 13.02 -4.87
CA GLY A 10 0.77 13.94 -3.75
C GLY A 10 0.28 13.32 -2.46
N ALA A 11 -0.15 12.07 -2.47
CA ALA A 11 -0.62 11.41 -1.25
C ALA A 11 -0.58 9.88 -1.42
N GLY A 12 0.19 9.22 -0.56
CA GLY A 12 0.23 7.76 -0.51
C GLY A 12 -0.81 7.19 0.43
N TRP A 13 -0.85 5.88 0.54
CA TRP A 13 -1.70 5.15 1.47
C TRP A 13 -0.82 4.52 2.57
N SER A 14 -0.49 3.24 2.43
CA SER A 14 0.35 2.56 3.43
C SER A 14 1.78 3.10 3.49
N THR A 15 2.33 3.54 2.37
CA THR A 15 3.70 4.07 2.32
C THR A 15 3.86 5.38 3.06
N TRP A 16 2.79 6.13 3.23
CA TRP A 16 2.78 7.38 3.99
C TRP A 16 2.24 7.22 5.41
N ASN A 17 1.69 6.06 5.74
CA ASN A 17 1.09 5.80 7.03
C ASN A 17 1.73 4.54 7.66
N ASP A 18 0.99 3.43 7.70
CA ASP A 18 1.45 2.17 8.26
C ASP A 18 1.47 1.11 7.16
N PRO A 19 2.60 0.42 6.93
CA PRO A 19 2.70 -0.59 5.86
C PRO A 19 1.62 -1.67 5.94
N ARG A 20 1.14 -2.01 7.13
CA ARG A 20 0.11 -3.04 7.30
C ARG A 20 -1.22 -2.66 6.67
N MET A 21 -1.47 -1.36 6.46
CA MET A 21 -2.73 -0.88 5.87
C MET A 21 -2.93 -1.38 4.44
N ALA A 22 -1.85 -1.71 3.73
CA ALA A 22 -1.94 -2.27 2.38
C ALA A 22 -2.50 -3.68 2.36
N PHE A 23 -2.35 -4.42 3.45
CA PHE A 23 -2.65 -5.85 3.51
C PHE A 23 -3.80 -6.20 4.45
N ASP A 24 -4.37 -5.23 5.15
CA ASP A 24 -5.41 -5.48 6.14
C ASP A 24 -6.73 -5.80 5.44
N GLU A 25 -7.18 -7.04 5.58
CA GLU A 25 -8.41 -7.51 4.96
C GLU A 25 -9.64 -6.70 5.36
N ARG A 26 -9.67 -6.17 6.57
CA ARG A 26 -10.79 -5.36 7.06
C ARG A 26 -10.92 -4.07 6.25
N LEU A 27 -9.76 -3.42 5.96
CA LEU A 27 -9.73 -2.20 5.17
C LEU A 27 -10.03 -2.49 3.70
N ILE A 28 -9.50 -3.57 3.16
CA ILE A 28 -9.73 -3.98 1.77
C ILE A 28 -11.22 -4.26 1.54
N ARG A 29 -11.83 -5.03 2.42
CA ARG A 29 -13.26 -5.35 2.32
C ARG A 29 -14.12 -4.10 2.44
N ALA A 30 -13.81 -3.21 3.38
CA ALA A 30 -14.54 -1.97 3.55
C ALA A 30 -14.46 -1.12 2.29
N PHE A 31 -13.27 -1.02 1.69
CA PHE A 31 -13.09 -0.29 0.44
C PHE A 31 -13.93 -0.91 -0.68
N GLU A 32 -13.89 -2.23 -0.83
CA GLU A 32 -14.65 -2.93 -1.86
C GLU A 32 -16.17 -2.76 -1.67
N CYS A 33 -16.61 -2.55 -0.45
CA CYS A 33 -18.03 -2.31 -0.12
C CYS A 33 -18.44 -0.84 -0.27
N GLY A 34 -17.52 0.05 -0.70
CA GLY A 34 -17.86 1.43 -0.97
C GLY A 34 -17.84 2.37 0.24
N ILE A 35 -17.01 2.06 1.23
CA ILE A 35 -16.87 2.90 2.44
C ILE A 35 -16.49 4.34 2.07
N THR A 36 -16.97 5.31 2.85
CA THR A 36 -16.57 6.70 2.68
C THR A 36 -15.19 6.95 3.29
N SER A 37 -14.53 8.06 2.89
CA SER A 37 -13.25 8.45 3.45
C SER A 37 -13.33 8.65 4.97
N GLU A 38 -14.40 9.27 5.46
CA GLU A 38 -14.62 9.50 6.88
C GLU A 38 -14.72 8.19 7.65
N ASP A 39 -15.52 7.26 7.15
CA ASP A 39 -15.73 5.97 7.79
C ASP A 39 -14.45 5.11 7.72
N MET A 40 -13.70 5.20 6.63
CA MET A 40 -12.43 4.51 6.50
C MET A 40 -11.42 5.02 7.54
N LYS A 41 -11.40 6.33 7.77
CA LYS A 41 -10.53 6.92 8.79
C LYS A 41 -10.86 6.35 10.18
N GLU A 42 -12.14 6.28 10.52
CA GLU A 42 -12.59 5.71 11.80
C GLU A 42 -12.23 4.23 11.91
N LEU A 43 -12.41 3.47 10.83
CA LEU A 43 -12.06 2.06 10.80
C LEU A 43 -10.56 1.86 11.01
N CYS A 44 -9.72 2.69 10.40
CA CYS A 44 -8.27 2.64 10.61
C CYS A 44 -7.91 2.84 12.08
N VAL A 45 -8.55 3.80 12.74
CA VAL A 45 -8.33 4.04 14.18
C VAL A 45 -8.74 2.83 15.00
N GLU A 46 -9.91 2.26 14.70
CA GLU A 46 -10.39 1.04 15.38
C GLU A 46 -9.42 -0.14 15.19
N CYS A 47 -8.76 -0.20 14.06
CA CYS A 47 -7.77 -1.23 13.75
C CYS A 47 -6.40 -0.97 14.38
N GLY A 48 -6.24 0.16 15.06
CA GLY A 48 -4.99 0.53 15.73
C GLY A 48 -4.01 1.32 14.89
N TYR A 49 -4.41 1.82 13.73
CA TYR A 49 -3.56 2.62 12.86
C TYR A 49 -3.63 4.09 13.27
N VAL A 50 -2.82 4.44 14.23
CA VAL A 50 -2.69 5.82 14.70
C VAL A 50 -1.20 6.15 14.81
N ASP A 51 -0.85 7.45 14.73
CA ASP A 51 0.52 7.88 14.91
C ASP A 51 0.89 7.96 16.40
N ILE A 52 2.11 8.44 16.70
CA ILE A 52 2.60 8.53 18.08
C ILE A 52 1.79 9.49 18.94
N HIS A 53 1.00 10.37 18.33
CA HIS A 53 0.13 11.31 19.02
C HIS A 53 -1.33 10.83 19.08
N GLY A 54 -1.61 9.62 18.61
CA GLY A 54 -2.96 9.07 18.56
C GLY A 54 -3.81 9.61 17.42
N GLU A 55 -3.20 10.28 16.45
CA GLU A 55 -3.91 10.84 15.31
C GLU A 55 -4.17 9.78 14.23
N PRO A 56 -5.30 9.87 13.51
CA PRO A 56 -5.63 8.92 12.47
C PRO A 56 -4.67 9.05 11.27
N PRO A 57 -4.65 8.03 10.40
CA PRO A 57 -3.82 8.07 9.19
C PRO A 57 -4.25 9.22 8.27
N TYR A 58 -3.29 9.68 7.46
CA TYR A 58 -3.57 10.67 6.43
C TYR A 58 -4.40 10.06 5.31
N MET A 59 -5.52 10.69 4.98
CA MET A 59 -6.51 10.17 4.03
C MET A 59 -6.43 10.81 2.65
N GLY A 60 -5.38 11.60 2.36
CA GLY A 60 -5.26 12.31 1.09
C GLY A 60 -5.23 11.41 -0.13
N GLY A 61 -4.79 10.16 0.00
CA GLY A 61 -4.74 9.19 -1.10
C GLY A 61 -6.02 8.38 -1.28
N PHE A 62 -7.05 8.61 -0.47
CA PHE A 62 -8.25 7.77 -0.48
C PHE A 62 -8.96 7.73 -1.83
N LYS A 63 -9.05 8.87 -2.50
CA LYS A 63 -9.78 8.96 -3.78
C LYS A 63 -9.16 8.14 -4.91
N GLN A 64 -7.86 7.85 -4.81
CA GLN A 64 -7.13 7.08 -5.80
C GLN A 64 -6.80 5.67 -5.32
N LEU A 65 -7.48 5.19 -4.27
CA LEU A 65 -7.27 3.83 -3.78
C LEU A 65 -7.72 2.82 -4.83
N GLU A 66 -6.95 1.75 -4.92
CA GLU A 66 -7.18 0.64 -5.84
C GLU A 66 -6.78 -0.68 -5.17
N VAL A 67 -7.57 -1.70 -5.40
CA VAL A 67 -7.20 -3.06 -4.99
C VAL A 67 -6.47 -3.72 -6.15
N VAL A 68 -5.26 -4.18 -5.88
CA VAL A 68 -4.46 -4.93 -6.86
C VAL A 68 -4.41 -6.38 -6.41
N ASP A 69 -4.71 -7.30 -7.32
CA ASP A 69 -4.63 -8.73 -7.05
C ASP A 69 -3.26 -9.25 -7.47
N ILE A 70 -2.46 -9.66 -6.48
CA ILE A 70 -1.12 -10.18 -6.72
C ILE A 70 -1.22 -11.70 -6.92
N PRO A 71 -0.72 -12.24 -8.05
CA PRO A 71 -0.74 -13.67 -8.29
C PRO A 71 -0.01 -14.45 -7.19
N SER A 72 -0.52 -15.62 -6.84
CA SER A 72 0.07 -16.48 -5.83
C SER A 72 1.51 -16.85 -6.20
N GLY A 73 2.41 -16.75 -5.22
CA GLY A 73 3.81 -17.13 -5.40
C GLY A 73 4.70 -16.01 -5.93
N GLU A 74 4.14 -14.87 -6.32
CA GLU A 74 4.93 -13.73 -6.78
C GLU A 74 5.58 -13.00 -5.62
N LEU A 75 6.85 -12.65 -5.78
CA LEU A 75 7.54 -11.74 -4.87
C LEU A 75 7.33 -10.31 -5.39
N PHE A 76 6.99 -9.40 -4.50
CA PHE A 76 6.70 -8.03 -4.88
C PHE A 76 7.01 -7.05 -3.76
N GLN A 77 7.05 -5.79 -4.10
CA GLN A 77 7.10 -4.71 -3.12
C GLN A 77 6.21 -3.56 -3.58
N ILE A 78 5.77 -2.75 -2.63
CA ILE A 78 5.01 -1.54 -2.91
C ILE A 78 6.00 -0.39 -2.97
N MET A 79 6.10 0.21 -4.15
CA MET A 79 6.97 1.36 -4.41
C MET A 79 6.16 2.64 -4.33
N GLU A 80 6.82 3.76 -4.12
CA GLU A 80 6.17 5.06 -4.01
C GLU A 80 7.01 6.13 -4.69
N TYR A 81 6.35 7.00 -5.43
CA TYR A 81 6.97 8.20 -6.01
C TYR A 81 5.98 9.35 -5.89
N ASP A 82 6.34 10.36 -5.10
CA ASP A 82 5.51 11.55 -4.86
C ASP A 82 4.07 11.18 -4.49
N GLY A 83 3.92 10.18 -3.63
CA GLY A 83 2.63 9.67 -3.15
C GLY A 83 1.98 8.62 -4.03
N SER A 84 2.36 8.52 -5.29
CA SER A 84 1.82 7.48 -6.18
C SER A 84 2.43 6.13 -5.86
N GLU A 85 1.59 5.19 -5.47
CA GLU A 85 2.03 3.84 -5.13
C GLU A 85 1.84 2.90 -6.30
N TYR A 86 2.77 1.97 -6.46
CA TYR A 86 2.72 0.98 -7.52
C TYR A 86 3.40 -0.30 -7.07
N ILE A 87 3.07 -1.40 -7.76
CA ILE A 87 3.64 -2.71 -7.46
C ILE A 87 4.85 -2.94 -8.34
N GLU A 88 5.95 -3.36 -7.73
CA GLU A 88 7.13 -3.81 -8.45
C GLU A 88 7.35 -5.29 -8.12
N TYR A 89 7.38 -6.11 -9.17
CA TYR A 89 7.62 -7.54 -9.01
C TYR A 89 9.12 -7.82 -9.03
N PHE A 90 9.52 -8.84 -8.30
CA PHE A 90 10.90 -9.27 -8.21
C PHE A 90 11.53 -9.51 -9.61
N GLU A 91 10.76 -10.09 -10.51
CA GLU A 91 11.20 -10.42 -11.87
C GLU A 91 11.46 -9.20 -12.75
N ASP A 92 10.90 -8.05 -12.39
CA ASP A 92 11.03 -6.82 -13.17
C ASP A 92 12.28 -6.01 -12.78
N SER A 93 13.05 -6.48 -11.78
CA SER A 93 14.21 -5.77 -11.24
C SER A 93 15.50 -6.43 -11.64
N ASP A 94 16.55 -5.62 -11.81
CA ASP A 94 17.93 -6.10 -11.98
C ASP A 94 18.54 -6.36 -10.61
N TRP A 95 19.26 -7.47 -10.48
CA TRP A 95 19.84 -7.90 -9.21
C TRP A 95 21.35 -8.00 -9.30
N TYR A 96 22.02 -7.53 -8.25
CA TYR A 96 23.48 -7.54 -8.16
C TYR A 96 23.90 -8.27 -6.90
N LEU A 97 24.91 -9.15 -7.02
CA LEU A 97 25.50 -9.77 -5.86
C LEU A 97 26.59 -8.87 -5.29
N ALA A 98 26.85 -9.02 -3.99
CA ALA A 98 27.88 -8.25 -3.29
C ALA A 98 29.28 -8.49 -3.86
N GLU A 99 29.48 -9.61 -4.54
CA GLU A 99 30.75 -9.96 -5.20
C GLU A 99 30.91 -9.30 -6.57
N GLY A 100 29.95 -8.45 -6.98
CA GLY A 100 30.02 -7.75 -8.25
C GLY A 100 29.41 -8.49 -9.43
N GLU A 101 28.79 -9.63 -9.21
CA GLU A 101 28.09 -10.34 -10.26
C GLU A 101 26.71 -9.73 -10.49
N TYR A 102 26.24 -9.79 -11.74
CA TYR A 102 25.01 -9.16 -12.16
C TYR A 102 24.07 -10.19 -12.76
N TYR A 103 22.81 -10.18 -12.28
CA TYR A 103 21.77 -11.06 -12.79
C TYR A 103 20.56 -10.23 -13.20
N PRO A 104 20.36 -9.97 -14.50
CA PRO A 104 19.12 -9.39 -14.99
C PRO A 104 18.00 -10.41 -14.88
N VAL A 105 16.84 -9.94 -14.49
CA VAL A 105 15.70 -10.83 -14.23
C VAL A 105 14.60 -10.59 -15.23
#